data_4fa8740779af980e432d11b830fe73f4
#
_entry.id   4fa8740779af980e432d11b830fe73f4
#
_cell.length_a   1.000
_cell.length_b   1.000
_cell.length_c   1.000
_cell.angle_alpha   90.00
_cell.angle_beta   90.00
_cell.angle_gamma   90.00
#
_symmetry.space_group_name_H-M   'P 1'
#
loop_
_entity.id
_entity.type
_entity.pdbx_description
1 polymer ?
#
loop_
_entity_poly.entity_id
_entity_poly.type
_entity_poly.pdbx_seq_one_letter_code
_entity_poly.pdbx_strand_id
1 'polypeptide(L)'
;MRFDDSKYRKRFYPLSRLKGVEDLRVGIFTFGERLRKLFGETEFIFTPNFVPFEGLRENAPVILVDGKVVGFNPREVKGWEEAEEFARMGRALEIRGIFFENFWELPLKVEAVLENDLKMINLEGYYKIGEIYIHRTAKVSLKGEFGGWGLIDEGAVIKPFVVLEGGVYVGKGSLVKPFSYIVSSVIGPVCKVAGEISHTVFEGFSNKQHGGFVGHSYISSWVNIGAGTEVSNLKNTYGSVKVYSYEKEGLVDTGEIFLGMFAGDHVKIGINTTISTGTVLGIFANITAKDSPTEKFIPDFYWTGGGKMSLEKAIEMAMRVMGRRGVKPDEGYIDKIRESYG
;
A
#
# COMPACT_ATOMS: atom_id res chain seq x y z
N MET A 1 14.93 4.37 -17.21
CA MET A 1 14.87 4.10 -15.75
C MET A 1 14.74 2.61 -15.50
N ARG A 2 15.50 2.06 -14.56
CA ARG A 2 15.38 0.67 -14.08
C ARG A 2 15.22 0.67 -12.57
N PHE A 3 14.51 -0.33 -12.03
CA PHE A 3 14.36 -0.55 -10.60
C PHE A 3 15.12 -1.80 -10.17
N ASP A 4 15.78 -1.70 -9.03
CA ASP A 4 16.43 -2.82 -8.34
C ASP A 4 15.99 -2.82 -6.88
N ASP A 5 15.05 -3.69 -6.55
CA ASP A 5 14.52 -3.86 -5.21
C ASP A 5 15.20 -4.97 -4.41
N SER A 6 16.22 -5.62 -4.97
CA SER A 6 16.86 -6.82 -4.41
C SER A 6 17.32 -6.65 -2.96
N LYS A 7 17.86 -5.47 -2.62
CA LYS A 7 18.33 -5.12 -1.27
C LYS A 7 17.19 -5.03 -0.24
N TYR A 8 15.98 -4.61 -0.66
CA TYR A 8 14.89 -4.29 0.26
C TYR A 8 13.66 -5.17 0.09
N ARG A 9 13.55 -5.96 -0.99
CA ARG A 9 12.35 -6.71 -1.35
C ARG A 9 11.77 -7.54 -0.20
N LYS A 10 12.60 -8.28 0.54
CA LYS A 10 12.15 -9.09 1.68
C LYS A 10 11.62 -8.25 2.85
N ARG A 11 12.05 -6.99 2.98
CA ARG A 11 11.54 -6.06 3.99
C ARG A 11 10.13 -5.56 3.67
N PHE A 12 9.68 -5.74 2.41
CA PHE A 12 8.33 -5.40 1.97
C PHE A 12 7.41 -6.61 1.80
N TYR A 13 7.86 -7.82 2.16
CA TYR A 13 6.98 -8.98 2.22
C TYR A 13 6.00 -8.85 3.40
N PRO A 14 4.72 -9.27 3.23
CA PRO A 14 4.13 -10.01 2.11
C PRO A 14 3.67 -9.12 0.94
N LEU A 15 3.77 -7.79 1.01
CA LEU A 15 3.16 -6.85 0.08
C LEU A 15 3.77 -6.94 -1.33
N SER A 16 5.07 -7.21 -1.42
CA SER A 16 5.84 -7.33 -2.68
C SER A 16 6.08 -8.79 -3.13
N ARG A 17 5.31 -9.77 -2.63
CA ARG A 17 5.50 -11.19 -3.01
C ARG A 17 5.15 -11.47 -4.46
N LEU A 18 4.03 -10.91 -4.97
CA LEU A 18 3.55 -11.12 -6.34
C LEU A 18 3.88 -9.96 -7.29
N LYS A 19 4.59 -8.94 -6.80
CA LYS A 19 4.94 -7.73 -7.56
C LYS A 19 6.27 -7.18 -7.07
N GLY A 20 6.86 -6.22 -7.79
CA GLY A 20 8.02 -5.46 -7.32
C GLY A 20 7.64 -4.44 -6.24
N VAL A 21 8.62 -3.94 -5.51
CA VAL A 21 8.38 -2.84 -4.55
C VAL A 21 7.94 -1.57 -5.29
N GLU A 22 8.38 -1.36 -6.52
CA GLU A 22 7.95 -0.25 -7.38
C GLU A 22 6.45 -0.23 -7.67
N ASP A 23 5.77 -1.37 -7.58
CA ASP A 23 4.34 -1.50 -7.82
C ASP A 23 3.49 -1.24 -6.57
N LEU A 24 4.10 -1.10 -5.38
CA LEU A 24 3.38 -0.78 -4.15
C LEU A 24 2.88 0.67 -4.18
N ARG A 25 1.60 0.83 -3.85
CA ARG A 25 0.96 2.14 -3.76
C ARG A 25 1.18 2.75 -2.38
N VAL A 26 1.64 3.99 -2.37
CA VAL A 26 1.63 4.84 -1.19
C VAL A 26 1.21 6.25 -1.63
N GLY A 27 0.00 6.68 -1.29
CA GLY A 27 -0.59 7.90 -1.85
C GLY A 27 -1.36 7.68 -3.15
N ILE A 28 -1.37 8.67 -4.05
CA ILE A 28 -2.07 8.61 -5.35
C ILE A 28 -1.37 7.65 -6.31
N PHE A 29 -0.05 7.62 -6.28
CA PHE A 29 0.80 6.85 -7.18
C PHE A 29 1.41 5.63 -6.50
N THR A 30 1.84 4.64 -7.30
CA THR A 30 2.83 3.66 -6.85
C THR A 30 4.21 4.32 -6.75
N PHE A 31 5.16 3.65 -6.12
CA PHE A 31 6.54 4.14 -6.09
C PHE A 31 7.06 4.38 -7.52
N GLY A 32 6.93 3.37 -8.40
CA GLY A 32 7.44 3.44 -9.76
C GLY A 32 6.72 4.48 -10.63
N GLU A 33 5.39 4.64 -10.50
CA GLU A 33 4.63 5.68 -11.20
C GLU A 33 5.15 7.06 -10.83
N ARG A 34 5.39 7.31 -9.55
CA ARG A 34 5.89 8.59 -9.04
C ARG A 34 7.30 8.90 -9.56
N LEU A 35 8.20 7.92 -9.49
CA LEU A 35 9.57 8.09 -9.94
C LEU A 35 9.64 8.39 -11.44
N ARG A 36 8.86 7.66 -12.26
CA ARG A 36 8.77 7.94 -13.71
C ARG A 36 8.20 9.33 -13.99
N LYS A 37 7.21 9.76 -13.20
CA LYS A 37 6.58 11.08 -13.35
C LYS A 37 7.52 12.23 -13.01
N LEU A 38 8.34 12.08 -11.97
CA LEU A 38 9.26 13.14 -11.50
C LEU A 38 10.58 13.16 -12.27
N PHE A 39 11.13 12.01 -12.60
CA PHE A 39 12.46 11.91 -13.18
C PHE A 39 12.44 11.67 -14.71
N GLY A 40 11.27 11.32 -15.28
CA GLY A 40 11.13 11.07 -16.71
C GLY A 40 11.97 9.89 -17.21
N GLU A 41 12.39 9.97 -18.48
CA GLU A 41 13.31 9.01 -19.07
C GLU A 41 14.73 9.26 -18.55
N THR A 42 15.28 8.30 -17.85
CA THR A 42 16.64 8.35 -17.29
C THR A 42 17.30 6.97 -17.34
N GLU A 43 18.61 6.94 -17.37
CA GLU A 43 19.39 5.70 -17.32
C GLU A 43 19.64 5.20 -15.90
N PHE A 44 19.31 5.99 -14.89
CA PHE A 44 19.51 5.62 -13.50
C PHE A 44 18.89 4.28 -13.14
N ILE A 45 19.56 3.57 -12.25
CA ILE A 45 19.05 2.43 -11.52
C ILE A 45 18.66 2.94 -10.13
N PHE A 46 17.38 2.75 -9.76
CA PHE A 46 16.85 3.17 -8.46
C PHE A 46 16.43 1.98 -7.60
N THR A 47 16.67 2.05 -6.28
CA THR A 47 15.82 1.30 -5.35
C THR A 47 14.46 2.00 -5.31
N PRO A 48 13.33 1.28 -5.41
CA PRO A 48 12.04 1.96 -5.59
C PRO A 48 11.41 2.50 -4.29
N ASN A 49 11.88 2.10 -3.12
CA ASN A 49 11.26 2.33 -1.81
C ASN A 49 11.49 3.74 -1.24
N PHE A 50 11.33 4.76 -2.07
CA PHE A 50 11.37 6.15 -1.61
C PHE A 50 10.35 7.03 -2.35
N VAL A 51 10.01 8.15 -1.75
CA VAL A 51 9.12 9.18 -2.30
C VAL A 51 9.89 10.48 -2.40
N PRO A 52 10.36 10.89 -3.59
CA PRO A 52 11.00 12.18 -3.78
C PRO A 52 9.97 13.31 -3.74
N PHE A 53 10.36 14.46 -3.19
CA PHE A 53 9.55 15.68 -3.17
C PHE A 53 9.97 16.69 -4.22
N GLU A 54 11.02 16.40 -4.96
CA GLU A 54 11.55 17.22 -6.04
C GLU A 54 12.20 16.36 -7.13
N GLY A 55 12.31 16.94 -8.34
CA GLY A 55 13.03 16.32 -9.45
C GLY A 55 14.56 16.46 -9.30
N LEU A 56 15.29 15.79 -10.19
CA LEU A 56 16.74 15.94 -10.27
C LEU A 56 17.07 17.32 -10.84
N ARG A 57 17.83 18.13 -10.10
CA ARG A 57 18.25 19.50 -10.51
C ARG A 57 19.62 19.54 -11.14
N GLU A 58 20.45 18.55 -10.88
CA GLU A 58 21.86 18.47 -11.32
C GLU A 58 22.19 17.04 -11.73
N ASN A 59 23.20 16.90 -12.59
CA ASN A 59 23.77 15.60 -12.94
C ASN A 59 24.73 15.18 -11.83
N ALA A 60 24.32 14.20 -11.04
CA ALA A 60 25.18 13.57 -10.05
C ALA A 60 25.26 12.06 -10.31
N PRO A 61 26.40 11.41 -10.06
CA PRO A 61 26.54 9.96 -10.27
C PRO A 61 25.67 9.13 -9.30
N VAL A 62 25.35 9.70 -8.14
CA VAL A 62 24.57 9.03 -7.06
C VAL A 62 23.55 9.99 -6.49
N ILE A 63 22.37 9.45 -6.13
CA ILE A 63 21.26 10.17 -5.52
C ILE A 63 21.01 9.64 -4.12
N LEU A 64 20.82 10.55 -3.17
CA LEU A 64 20.45 10.26 -1.79
C LEU A 64 19.06 10.78 -1.45
N VAL A 65 18.38 10.11 -0.53
CA VAL A 65 17.19 10.57 0.19
C VAL A 65 17.33 10.15 1.66
N ASP A 66 17.15 11.07 2.59
CA ASP A 66 17.35 10.83 4.02
C ASP A 66 18.73 10.19 4.33
N GLY A 67 19.79 10.64 3.63
CA GLY A 67 21.14 10.10 3.75
C GLY A 67 21.32 8.67 3.20
N LYS A 68 20.32 8.08 2.56
CA LYS A 68 20.37 6.74 1.96
C LYS A 68 20.59 6.82 0.47
N VAL A 69 21.48 5.97 -0.08
CA VAL A 69 21.66 5.84 -1.53
C VAL A 69 20.40 5.22 -2.12
N VAL A 70 19.69 6.00 -2.95
CA VAL A 70 18.45 5.58 -3.61
C VAL A 70 18.58 5.36 -5.12
N GLY A 71 19.66 5.84 -5.72
CA GLY A 71 19.90 5.63 -7.15
C GLY A 71 21.32 5.97 -7.58
N PHE A 72 21.73 5.41 -8.71
CA PHE A 72 23.02 5.70 -9.32
C PHE A 72 22.95 5.63 -10.87
N ASN A 73 23.85 6.37 -11.52
CA ASN A 73 24.05 6.33 -12.96
C ASN A 73 24.99 5.16 -13.35
N PRO A 74 24.50 4.12 -14.06
CA PRO A 74 25.33 2.95 -14.39
C PRO A 74 26.46 3.20 -15.38
N ARG A 75 26.51 4.39 -15.99
CA ARG A 75 27.65 4.81 -16.82
C ARG A 75 28.85 5.23 -15.99
N GLU A 76 28.64 5.63 -14.74
CA GLU A 76 29.65 6.19 -13.85
C GLU A 76 29.93 5.31 -12.63
N VAL A 77 28.95 4.49 -12.23
CA VAL A 77 28.94 3.68 -11.00
C VAL A 77 28.52 2.26 -11.34
N LYS A 78 29.30 1.27 -10.94
CA LYS A 78 29.10 -0.15 -11.34
C LYS A 78 28.06 -0.90 -10.52
N GLY A 79 27.70 -0.39 -9.35
CA GLY A 79 26.73 -1.03 -8.45
C GLY A 79 26.55 -0.31 -7.12
N TRP A 80 25.72 -0.89 -6.25
CA TRP A 80 25.34 -0.27 -4.97
C TRP A 80 26.52 -0.05 -4.02
N GLU A 81 27.50 -0.96 -3.96
CA GLU A 81 28.68 -0.81 -3.10
C GLU A 81 29.51 0.40 -3.51
N GLU A 82 29.78 0.55 -4.80
CA GLU A 82 30.51 1.72 -5.32
C GLU A 82 29.70 3.00 -5.16
N ALA A 83 28.36 2.95 -5.28
CA ALA A 83 27.49 4.09 -5.03
C ALA A 83 27.56 4.57 -3.58
N GLU A 84 27.63 3.66 -2.61
CA GLU A 84 27.84 4.00 -1.19
C GLU A 84 29.23 4.62 -0.97
N GLU A 85 30.26 4.21 -1.72
CA GLU A 85 31.59 4.83 -1.65
C GLU A 85 31.57 6.24 -2.22
N PHE A 86 30.93 6.45 -3.37
CA PHE A 86 30.76 7.78 -3.98
C PHE A 86 30.01 8.73 -3.04
N ALA A 87 28.97 8.25 -2.36
CA ALA A 87 28.25 9.04 -1.36
C ALA A 87 29.17 9.45 -0.19
N ARG A 88 29.96 8.54 0.36
CA ARG A 88 30.93 8.84 1.41
C ARG A 88 32.02 9.83 1.00
N MET A 89 32.36 9.88 -0.30
CA MET A 89 33.31 10.84 -0.87
C MET A 89 32.67 12.21 -1.19
N GLY A 90 31.38 12.41 -0.87
CA GLY A 90 30.66 13.66 -1.18
C GLY A 90 30.29 13.80 -2.67
N ARG A 91 30.28 12.70 -3.43
CA ARG A 91 29.95 12.67 -4.88
C ARG A 91 28.51 12.22 -5.12
N ALA A 92 27.59 12.70 -4.30
CA ALA A 92 26.17 12.39 -4.39
C ALA A 92 25.34 13.65 -4.26
N LEU A 93 24.16 13.64 -4.88
CA LEU A 93 23.14 14.67 -4.74
C LEU A 93 22.10 14.22 -3.72
N GLU A 94 21.96 14.94 -2.63
CA GLU A 94 20.84 14.77 -1.70
C GLU A 94 19.61 15.48 -2.23
N ILE A 95 18.50 14.77 -2.36
CA ILE A 95 17.20 15.33 -2.70
C ILE A 95 16.21 15.14 -1.55
N ARG A 96 15.28 16.07 -1.39
CA ARG A 96 14.24 15.96 -0.38
C ARG A 96 13.28 14.84 -0.72
N GLY A 97 12.90 14.06 0.28
CA GLY A 97 11.98 12.96 0.11
C GLY A 97 11.73 12.20 1.39
N ILE A 98 11.13 11.03 1.29
CA ILE A 98 10.95 10.04 2.35
C ILE A 98 11.52 8.72 1.87
N PHE A 99 12.44 8.15 2.61
CA PHE A 99 12.91 6.79 2.41
C PHE A 99 12.10 5.84 3.30
N PHE A 100 11.66 4.72 2.74
CA PHE A 100 10.92 3.68 3.46
C PHE A 100 11.84 2.47 3.65
N GLU A 101 12.19 2.19 4.86
CA GLU A 101 13.06 1.06 5.16
C GLU A 101 12.28 -0.24 5.28
N ASN A 102 11.02 -0.15 5.74
CA ASN A 102 10.19 -1.30 6.04
C ASN A 102 8.72 -1.08 5.62
N PHE A 103 8.02 -2.16 5.36
CA PHE A 103 6.62 -2.12 4.91
C PHE A 103 5.66 -1.44 5.90
N TRP A 104 5.93 -1.53 7.20
CA TRP A 104 5.02 -0.95 8.22
C TRP A 104 5.04 0.57 8.29
N GLU A 105 6.01 1.20 7.64
CA GLU A 105 6.09 2.66 7.56
C GLU A 105 5.08 3.23 6.54
N LEU A 106 4.60 2.41 5.59
CA LEU A 106 3.74 2.85 4.49
C LEU A 106 2.45 3.55 4.95
N PRO A 107 1.65 3.00 5.88
CA PRO A 107 0.43 3.66 6.33
C PRO A 107 0.70 4.89 7.22
N LEU A 108 1.87 4.98 7.84
CA LEU A 108 2.23 6.06 8.76
C LEU A 108 2.58 7.38 8.04
N LYS A 109 2.94 7.30 6.76
CA LYS A 109 3.38 8.46 5.96
C LYS A 109 2.36 8.88 4.90
N VAL A 110 1.12 8.38 4.97
CA VAL A 110 0.07 8.62 3.96
C VAL A 110 -0.13 10.11 3.68
N GLU A 111 -0.30 10.95 4.70
CA GLU A 111 -0.58 12.37 4.51
C GLU A 111 0.57 13.12 3.82
N ALA A 112 1.81 12.92 4.29
CA ALA A 112 2.97 13.56 3.68
C ALA A 112 3.16 13.16 2.21
N VAL A 113 2.86 11.89 1.89
CA VAL A 113 2.92 11.40 0.51
C VAL A 113 1.79 11.97 -0.33
N LEU A 114 0.55 11.99 0.18
CA LEU A 114 -0.61 12.56 -0.53
C LEU A 114 -0.44 14.04 -0.82
N GLU A 115 0.07 14.82 0.15
CA GLU A 115 0.35 16.25 -0.04
C GLU A 115 1.35 16.50 -1.19
N ASN A 116 2.37 15.66 -1.26
CA ASN A 116 3.34 15.73 -2.35
C ASN A 116 2.75 15.29 -3.69
N ASP A 117 1.97 14.20 -3.70
CA ASP A 117 1.35 13.67 -4.92
C ASP A 117 0.36 14.64 -5.55
N LEU A 118 -0.42 15.38 -4.74
CA LEU A 118 -1.36 16.39 -5.24
C LEU A 118 -0.67 17.49 -6.05
N LYS A 119 0.57 17.86 -5.72
CA LYS A 119 1.35 18.84 -6.47
C LYS A 119 1.71 18.39 -7.90
N MET A 120 1.63 17.08 -8.14
CA MET A 120 1.96 16.47 -9.44
C MET A 120 0.73 16.13 -10.29
N ILE A 121 -0.48 16.30 -9.77
CA ILE A 121 -1.72 16.02 -10.51
C ILE A 121 -2.07 17.18 -11.44
N ASN A 122 -2.39 16.85 -12.70
CA ASN A 122 -3.10 17.80 -13.55
C ASN A 122 -4.56 17.86 -13.10
N LEU A 123 -4.97 19.00 -12.55
CA LEU A 123 -6.30 19.22 -12.01
C LEU A 123 -7.33 19.66 -13.07
N GLU A 124 -6.98 19.60 -14.36
CA GLU A 124 -7.96 19.79 -15.43
C GLU A 124 -9.06 18.73 -15.33
N GLY A 125 -10.34 19.17 -15.34
CA GLY A 125 -11.46 18.26 -15.15
C GLY A 125 -11.86 17.99 -13.69
N TYR A 126 -11.21 18.65 -12.73
CA TYR A 126 -11.59 18.59 -11.31
C TYR A 126 -12.28 19.89 -10.86
N TYR A 127 -13.15 19.75 -9.85
CA TYR A 127 -13.71 20.87 -9.07
C TYR A 127 -13.48 20.60 -7.58
N LYS A 128 -13.70 21.59 -6.72
CA LYS A 128 -13.51 21.45 -5.27
C LYS A 128 -14.83 21.40 -4.50
N ILE A 129 -14.86 20.60 -3.43
CA ILE A 129 -15.76 20.73 -2.29
C ILE A 129 -14.89 20.82 -1.04
N GLY A 130 -14.91 21.97 -0.34
CA GLY A 130 -13.90 22.25 0.68
C GLY A 130 -12.50 22.22 0.09
N GLU A 131 -11.60 21.44 0.69
CA GLU A 131 -10.24 21.23 0.20
C GLU A 131 -10.05 19.91 -0.58
N ILE A 132 -11.14 19.23 -0.95
CA ILE A 132 -11.10 17.99 -1.72
C ILE A 132 -11.33 18.28 -3.21
N TYR A 133 -10.40 17.87 -4.07
CA TYR A 133 -10.56 17.89 -5.52
C TYR A 133 -11.39 16.70 -5.98
N ILE A 134 -12.39 16.94 -6.81
CA ILE A 134 -13.35 15.93 -7.27
C ILE A 134 -13.38 15.93 -8.78
N HIS A 135 -13.06 14.78 -9.38
CA HIS A 135 -13.15 14.63 -10.83
C HIS A 135 -14.60 14.75 -11.32
N ARG A 136 -14.84 15.40 -12.45
CA ARG A 136 -16.19 15.69 -12.99
C ARG A 136 -17.03 14.44 -13.25
N THR A 137 -16.41 13.28 -13.48
CA THR A 137 -17.10 12.00 -13.70
C THR A 137 -17.39 11.26 -12.39
N ALA A 138 -16.87 11.70 -11.26
CA ALA A 138 -17.18 11.13 -9.97
C ALA A 138 -18.62 11.43 -9.56
N LYS A 139 -19.24 10.49 -8.82
CA LYS A 139 -20.61 10.63 -8.32
C LYS A 139 -20.57 10.80 -6.80
N VAL A 140 -20.61 12.04 -6.36
CA VAL A 140 -20.48 12.38 -4.94
C VAL A 140 -21.81 12.89 -4.39
N SER A 141 -22.30 12.24 -3.31
CA SER A 141 -23.47 12.70 -2.58
C SER A 141 -23.08 13.85 -1.65
N LEU A 142 -23.75 14.99 -1.76
CA LEU A 142 -23.57 16.12 -0.87
C LEU A 142 -24.19 15.93 0.54
N LYS A 143 -24.87 14.80 0.77
CA LYS A 143 -25.35 14.40 2.11
C LYS A 143 -24.22 13.69 2.89
N GLY A 144 -23.12 14.36 3.11
CA GLY A 144 -21.95 13.87 3.82
C GLY A 144 -21.14 15.04 4.35
N GLU A 145 -20.05 14.75 5.05
CA GLU A 145 -19.11 15.74 5.59
C GLU A 145 -17.75 15.59 4.94
N PHE A 146 -17.20 16.67 4.40
CA PHE A 146 -15.95 16.71 3.66
C PHE A 146 -14.99 17.69 4.35
N GLY A 147 -14.63 17.38 5.60
CA GLY A 147 -13.74 18.19 6.44
C GLY A 147 -12.25 17.99 6.14
N GLY A 148 -11.91 16.99 5.31
CA GLY A 148 -10.54 16.69 4.91
C GLY A 148 -10.08 17.43 3.66
N TRP A 149 -8.93 17.01 3.15
CA TRP A 149 -8.33 17.45 1.89
C TRP A 149 -7.90 16.25 1.04
N GLY A 150 -7.68 16.45 -0.26
CA GLY A 150 -7.21 15.36 -1.11
C GLY A 150 -7.89 15.28 -2.47
N LEU A 151 -8.12 14.04 -2.94
CA LEU A 151 -8.58 13.78 -4.30
C LEU A 151 -9.62 12.65 -4.36
N ILE A 152 -10.75 12.91 -5.01
CA ILE A 152 -11.72 11.90 -5.46
C ILE A 152 -11.61 11.80 -6.97
N ASP A 153 -11.19 10.65 -7.46
CA ASP A 153 -10.74 10.44 -8.82
C ASP A 153 -11.86 10.01 -9.78
N GLU A 154 -11.51 9.82 -11.04
CA GLU A 154 -12.41 9.49 -12.16
C GLU A 154 -13.34 8.31 -11.85
N GLY A 155 -14.65 8.52 -12.05
CA GLY A 155 -15.67 7.48 -11.88
C GLY A 155 -15.85 6.96 -10.45
N ALA A 156 -15.17 7.55 -9.46
CA ALA A 156 -15.38 7.19 -8.05
C ALA A 156 -16.81 7.53 -7.60
N VAL A 157 -17.30 6.77 -6.64
CA VAL A 157 -18.68 6.94 -6.12
C VAL A 157 -18.63 7.09 -4.60
N ILE A 158 -19.07 8.26 -4.10
CA ILE A 158 -19.25 8.54 -2.66
C ILE A 158 -20.74 8.54 -2.38
N LYS A 159 -21.20 7.61 -1.55
CA LYS A 159 -22.60 7.45 -1.17
C LYS A 159 -22.99 8.46 -0.07
N PRO A 160 -24.31 8.64 0.24
CA PRO A 160 -24.75 9.54 1.30
C PRO A 160 -24.18 9.19 2.68
N PHE A 161 -24.05 10.21 3.54
CA PHE A 161 -23.63 10.10 4.93
C PHE A 161 -22.21 9.54 5.13
N VAL A 162 -21.32 9.85 4.19
CA VAL A 162 -19.89 9.58 4.29
C VAL A 162 -19.22 10.80 4.93
N VAL A 163 -18.29 10.56 5.85
CA VAL A 163 -17.41 11.57 6.44
C VAL A 163 -15.99 11.31 5.97
N LEU A 164 -15.33 12.35 5.44
CA LEU A 164 -13.93 12.34 5.01
C LEU A 164 -13.14 13.40 5.80
N GLU A 165 -12.09 12.97 6.48
CA GLU A 165 -11.22 13.83 7.28
C GLU A 165 -9.73 13.57 6.98
N GLY A 166 -8.86 14.57 7.29
CA GLY A 166 -7.42 14.46 6.99
C GLY A 166 -7.13 14.35 5.50
N GLY A 167 -6.01 13.78 5.15
CA GLY A 167 -5.60 13.54 3.78
C GLY A 167 -6.27 12.29 3.17
N VAL A 168 -7.13 12.44 2.17
CA VAL A 168 -7.87 11.31 1.59
C VAL A 168 -7.68 11.22 0.08
N TYR A 169 -7.36 10.02 -0.41
CA TYR A 169 -7.46 9.67 -1.82
C TYR A 169 -8.51 8.59 -2.04
N VAL A 170 -9.45 8.85 -2.95
CA VAL A 170 -10.40 7.85 -3.44
C VAL A 170 -10.16 7.65 -4.93
N GLY A 171 -9.55 6.53 -5.27
CA GLY A 171 -9.05 6.22 -6.60
C GLY A 171 -10.15 5.87 -7.60
N LYS A 172 -9.72 5.85 -8.86
CA LYS A 172 -10.55 5.62 -10.04
C LYS A 172 -11.50 4.43 -9.87
N GLY A 173 -12.80 4.68 -10.10
CA GLY A 173 -13.85 3.64 -10.07
C GLY A 173 -14.11 3.02 -8.69
N SER A 174 -13.58 3.59 -7.62
CA SER A 174 -13.79 3.10 -6.26
C SER A 174 -15.15 3.54 -5.70
N LEU A 175 -15.67 2.75 -4.76
CA LEU A 175 -16.96 2.99 -4.11
C LEU A 175 -16.77 3.11 -2.60
N VAL A 176 -17.14 4.27 -2.04
CA VAL A 176 -17.33 4.48 -0.62
C VAL A 176 -18.82 4.38 -0.30
N LYS A 177 -19.19 3.40 0.53
CA LYS A 177 -20.59 3.10 0.86
C LYS A 177 -21.13 4.04 1.94
N PRO A 178 -22.48 4.09 2.14
CA PRO A 178 -23.08 4.98 3.12
C PRO A 178 -22.55 4.71 4.55
N PHE A 179 -22.54 5.77 5.37
CA PHE A 179 -22.15 5.73 6.79
C PHE A 179 -20.69 5.29 7.00
N SER A 180 -19.81 5.57 6.03
CA SER A 180 -18.37 5.37 6.19
C SER A 180 -17.72 6.60 6.82
N TYR A 181 -16.74 6.36 7.70
CA TYR A 181 -15.86 7.37 8.25
C TYR A 181 -14.43 7.07 7.81
N ILE A 182 -13.84 7.94 7.01
CA ILE A 182 -12.51 7.72 6.42
C ILE A 182 -11.60 8.88 6.80
N VAL A 183 -10.49 8.57 7.44
CA VAL A 183 -9.51 9.52 7.94
C VAL A 183 -8.13 9.20 7.40
N SER A 184 -7.44 10.20 6.84
CA SER A 184 -6.01 10.12 6.46
C SER A 184 -5.66 8.82 5.72
N SER A 185 -6.42 8.48 4.67
CA SER A 185 -6.36 7.16 4.06
C SER A 185 -6.34 7.18 2.52
N VAL A 186 -5.76 6.15 1.96
CA VAL A 186 -5.70 5.89 0.52
C VAL A 186 -6.64 4.73 0.17
N ILE A 187 -7.69 5.03 -0.57
CA ILE A 187 -8.56 4.02 -1.19
C ILE A 187 -8.18 3.94 -2.67
N GLY A 188 -7.25 3.06 -3.01
CA GLY A 188 -6.74 2.88 -4.36
C GLY A 188 -7.83 2.49 -5.38
N PRO A 189 -7.50 2.32 -6.66
CA PRO A 189 -8.50 2.13 -7.71
C PRO A 189 -9.32 0.86 -7.54
N VAL A 190 -10.59 0.91 -7.98
CA VAL A 190 -11.55 -0.21 -8.04
C VAL A 190 -11.80 -0.89 -6.67
N CYS A 191 -11.54 -0.20 -5.57
CA CYS A 191 -11.87 -0.65 -4.22
C CYS A 191 -13.34 -0.41 -3.88
N LYS A 192 -13.89 -1.20 -2.95
CA LYS A 192 -15.21 -0.97 -2.37
C LYS A 192 -15.10 -1.02 -0.86
N VAL A 193 -15.37 0.11 -0.21
CA VAL A 193 -15.14 0.26 1.23
C VAL A 193 -16.36 0.76 1.98
N ALA A 194 -16.45 0.39 3.25
CA ALA A 194 -17.43 0.85 4.23
C ALA A 194 -16.88 0.70 5.65
N GLY A 195 -17.53 1.35 6.61
CA GLY A 195 -17.15 1.34 8.01
C GLY A 195 -16.13 2.43 8.34
N GLU A 196 -15.38 2.23 9.40
CA GLU A 196 -14.34 3.16 9.84
C GLU A 196 -12.97 2.74 9.30
N ILE A 197 -12.31 3.65 8.61
CA ILE A 197 -10.99 3.44 7.98
C ILE A 197 -10.10 4.62 8.33
N SER A 198 -9.00 4.37 9.02
CA SER A 198 -8.10 5.41 9.51
C SER A 198 -6.64 5.09 9.19
N HIS A 199 -5.89 6.06 8.65
CA HIS A 199 -4.45 5.91 8.35
C HIS A 199 -4.14 4.60 7.61
N THR A 200 -4.94 4.26 6.59
CA THR A 200 -4.88 2.95 5.94
C THR A 200 -4.72 3.09 4.43
N VAL A 201 -3.91 2.22 3.85
CA VAL A 201 -3.76 2.10 2.40
C VAL A 201 -4.48 0.86 1.91
N PHE A 202 -5.50 1.03 1.06
CA PHE A 202 -6.02 0.01 0.16
C PHE A 202 -5.37 0.20 -1.20
N GLU A 203 -4.56 -0.73 -1.63
CA GLU A 203 -3.73 -0.59 -2.83
C GLU A 203 -4.56 -0.52 -4.13
N GLY A 204 -5.53 -1.41 -4.25
CA GLY A 204 -6.45 -1.49 -5.40
C GLY A 204 -7.23 -2.80 -5.43
N PHE A 205 -8.36 -2.84 -6.13
CA PHE A 205 -9.19 -4.04 -6.34
C PHE A 205 -9.65 -4.77 -5.07
N SER A 206 -9.53 -4.17 -3.91
CA SER A 206 -9.81 -4.78 -2.61
C SER A 206 -11.13 -4.29 -2.02
N ASN A 207 -11.70 -5.10 -1.13
CA ASN A 207 -13.04 -4.86 -0.59
C ASN A 207 -13.05 -4.95 0.93
N LYS A 208 -13.71 -3.96 1.56
CA LYS A 208 -14.28 -3.98 2.90
C LYS A 208 -15.67 -3.34 2.83
N GLN A 209 -16.65 -4.05 2.28
CA GLN A 209 -17.94 -3.47 1.88
C GLN A 209 -18.95 -3.28 3.02
N HIS A 210 -18.60 -3.63 4.24
CA HIS A 210 -19.51 -3.60 5.40
C HIS A 210 -18.81 -2.97 6.61
N GLY A 211 -19.53 -2.69 7.69
CA GLY A 211 -19.05 -2.10 8.92
C GLY A 211 -17.88 -2.86 9.58
N GLY A 212 -17.28 -2.24 10.55
CA GLY A 212 -16.07 -2.63 11.27
C GLY A 212 -14.94 -1.63 11.06
N PHE A 213 -13.90 -1.72 11.89
CA PHE A 213 -12.75 -0.81 11.91
C PHE A 213 -11.53 -1.38 11.22
N VAL A 214 -10.80 -0.54 10.48
CA VAL A 214 -9.44 -0.81 9.96
C VAL A 214 -8.58 0.43 10.14
N GLY A 215 -7.57 0.34 11.02
CA GLY A 215 -6.66 1.45 11.29
C GLY A 215 -5.19 1.10 11.06
N HIS A 216 -4.38 2.08 10.62
CA HIS A 216 -2.92 1.99 10.47
C HIS A 216 -2.47 0.71 9.74
N SER A 217 -3.13 0.41 8.62
CA SER A 217 -3.02 -0.87 7.92
C SER A 217 -2.60 -0.71 6.47
N TYR A 218 -2.03 -1.76 5.89
CA TYR A 218 -1.81 -1.86 4.45
C TYR A 218 -2.52 -3.09 3.88
N ILE A 219 -3.41 -2.86 2.94
CA ILE A 219 -4.26 -3.86 2.29
C ILE A 219 -3.86 -3.95 0.83
N SER A 220 -3.13 -5.00 0.46
CA SER A 220 -2.71 -5.23 -0.92
C SER A 220 -3.89 -5.49 -1.86
N SER A 221 -3.60 -5.83 -3.11
CA SER A 221 -4.62 -6.03 -4.13
C SER A 221 -5.39 -7.34 -3.94
N TRP A 222 -6.65 -7.36 -4.41
CA TRP A 222 -7.52 -8.55 -4.41
C TRP A 222 -7.90 -9.08 -3.03
N VAL A 223 -7.70 -8.29 -1.97
CA VAL A 223 -8.10 -8.64 -0.60
C VAL A 223 -9.61 -8.49 -0.44
N ASN A 224 -10.21 -9.38 0.34
CA ASN A 224 -11.61 -9.25 0.72
C ASN A 224 -11.77 -9.40 2.23
N ILE A 225 -12.28 -8.35 2.87
CA ILE A 225 -12.51 -8.29 4.32
C ILE A 225 -14.00 -8.46 4.59
N GLY A 226 -14.35 -9.47 5.37
CA GLY A 226 -15.73 -9.79 5.76
C GLY A 226 -16.39 -8.72 6.63
N ALA A 227 -17.72 -8.76 6.67
CA ALA A 227 -18.52 -7.87 7.52
C ALA A 227 -18.17 -8.04 9.00
N GLY A 228 -18.16 -6.95 9.77
CA GLY A 228 -17.89 -7.00 11.22
C GLY A 228 -16.44 -7.36 11.56
N THR A 229 -15.51 -7.32 10.59
CA THR A 229 -14.09 -7.49 10.90
C THR A 229 -13.56 -6.24 11.57
N GLU A 230 -12.90 -6.42 12.72
CA GLU A 230 -12.28 -5.38 13.51
C GLU A 230 -10.77 -5.57 13.55
N VAL A 231 -10.01 -4.54 13.17
CA VAL A 231 -8.55 -4.57 13.16
C VAL A 231 -8.01 -3.67 14.26
N SER A 232 -7.53 -4.25 15.34
CA SER A 232 -6.89 -3.49 16.41
C SER A 232 -5.60 -2.84 15.91
N ASN A 233 -5.43 -1.55 16.16
CA ASN A 233 -4.23 -0.79 15.80
C ASN A 233 -3.45 -0.26 17.02
N LEU A 234 -3.99 -0.39 18.23
CA LEU A 234 -3.37 0.03 19.49
C LEU A 234 -3.44 -1.11 20.50
N LYS A 235 -2.32 -1.43 21.13
CA LYS A 235 -2.29 -2.43 22.20
C LYS A 235 -2.95 -1.91 23.48
N ASN A 236 -3.65 -2.77 24.21
CA ASN A 236 -4.21 -2.41 25.52
C ASN A 236 -3.15 -1.93 26.52
N THR A 237 -1.90 -2.31 26.33
CA THR A 237 -0.75 -1.91 27.15
C THR A 237 -0.07 -0.63 26.70
N TYR A 238 -0.52 -0.02 25.58
CA TYR A 238 0.05 1.18 24.97
C TYR A 238 1.56 1.06 24.61
N GLY A 239 2.11 -0.14 24.62
CA GLY A 239 3.50 -0.38 24.23
C GLY A 239 3.66 -0.51 22.70
N SER A 240 4.92 -0.48 22.24
CA SER A 240 5.26 -0.64 20.82
C SER A 240 4.71 -1.93 20.21
N VAL A 241 4.31 -1.87 18.95
CA VAL A 241 3.75 -3.00 18.23
C VAL A 241 4.88 -3.83 17.60
N LYS A 242 4.76 -5.16 17.71
CA LYS A 242 5.64 -6.10 17.00
C LYS A 242 4.95 -6.61 15.75
N VAL A 243 5.71 -6.75 14.66
CA VAL A 243 5.27 -7.34 13.39
C VAL A 243 6.19 -8.50 12.99
N TYR A 244 5.71 -9.43 12.19
CA TYR A 244 6.56 -10.45 11.61
C TYR A 244 7.36 -9.90 10.45
N SER A 245 8.69 -10.08 10.46
CA SER A 245 9.60 -9.73 9.38
C SER A 245 10.03 -10.99 8.63
N TYR A 246 9.78 -11.03 7.31
CA TYR A 246 10.27 -12.11 6.46
C TYR A 246 11.80 -12.09 6.27
N GLU A 247 12.43 -10.90 6.41
CA GLU A 247 13.90 -10.79 6.37
C GLU A 247 14.55 -11.40 7.61
N LYS A 248 13.93 -11.17 8.80
CA LYS A 248 14.45 -11.64 10.09
C LYS A 248 13.87 -12.99 10.53
N GLU A 249 12.89 -13.50 9.77
CA GLU A 249 12.16 -14.74 10.05
C GLU A 249 11.59 -14.80 11.47
N GLY A 250 11.11 -13.66 11.98
CA GLY A 250 10.63 -13.53 13.35
C GLY A 250 9.92 -12.22 13.64
N LEU A 251 9.43 -12.08 14.88
CA LEU A 251 8.80 -10.85 15.34
C LEU A 251 9.87 -9.79 15.65
N VAL A 252 9.72 -8.62 15.03
CA VAL A 252 10.53 -7.43 15.27
C VAL A 252 9.70 -6.35 15.95
N ASP A 253 10.33 -5.61 16.87
CA ASP A 253 9.73 -4.42 17.46
C ASP A 253 9.87 -3.25 16.49
N THR A 254 8.77 -2.58 16.19
CA THR A 254 8.75 -1.49 15.22
C THR A 254 9.05 -0.12 15.83
N GLY A 255 8.97 -0.01 17.15
CA GLY A 255 8.99 1.28 17.86
C GLY A 255 7.66 2.05 17.78
N GLU A 256 6.73 1.65 16.90
CA GLU A 256 5.46 2.33 16.68
C GLU A 256 4.38 1.82 17.63
N ILE A 257 3.52 2.72 18.11
CA ILE A 257 2.42 2.37 19.02
C ILE A 257 1.11 2.11 18.29
N PHE A 258 0.98 2.62 17.06
CA PHE A 258 -0.21 2.45 16.22
C PHE A 258 0.14 1.69 14.94
N LEU A 259 -0.19 0.39 14.89
CA LEU A 259 -0.11 -0.44 13.69
C LEU A 259 -1.21 -1.49 13.68
N GLY A 260 -1.95 -1.56 12.59
CA GLY A 260 -3.00 -2.54 12.34
C GLY A 260 -2.49 -3.80 11.65
N MET A 261 -3.10 -4.18 10.51
CA MET A 261 -2.71 -5.36 9.76
C MET A 261 -2.00 -5.02 8.45
N PHE A 262 -1.17 -5.96 7.99
CA PHE A 262 -0.49 -5.93 6.71
C PHE A 262 -0.88 -7.17 5.91
N ALA A 263 -1.76 -7.00 4.95
CA ALA A 263 -2.33 -8.10 4.18
C ALA A 263 -1.72 -8.16 2.78
N GLY A 264 -1.08 -9.27 2.45
CA GLY A 264 -0.59 -9.57 1.11
C GLY A 264 -1.72 -9.78 0.09
N ASP A 265 -1.36 -9.92 -1.18
CA ASP A 265 -2.34 -10.10 -2.25
C ASP A 265 -3.23 -11.33 -2.03
N HIS A 266 -4.48 -11.23 -2.46
CA HIS A 266 -5.49 -12.31 -2.40
C HIS A 266 -5.89 -12.79 -1.00
N VAL A 267 -5.53 -12.12 0.08
CA VAL A 267 -6.01 -12.44 1.43
C VAL A 267 -7.53 -12.40 1.49
N LYS A 268 -8.13 -13.39 2.17
CA LYS A 268 -9.57 -13.46 2.44
C LYS A 268 -9.79 -13.55 3.95
N ILE A 269 -10.65 -12.65 4.46
CA ILE A 269 -10.99 -12.59 5.88
C ILE A 269 -12.48 -12.83 6.02
N GLY A 270 -12.84 -13.81 6.83
CA GLY A 270 -14.24 -14.15 7.15
C GLY A 270 -14.96 -13.03 7.89
N ILE A 271 -16.28 -13.12 7.96
CA ILE A 271 -17.10 -12.18 8.74
C ILE A 271 -16.77 -12.28 10.24
N ASN A 272 -16.97 -11.18 10.98
CA ASN A 272 -16.79 -11.11 12.44
C ASN A 272 -15.40 -11.61 12.91
N THR A 273 -14.35 -11.32 12.12
CA THR A 273 -12.99 -11.69 12.48
C THR A 273 -12.33 -10.56 13.27
N THR A 274 -11.69 -10.89 14.39
CA THR A 274 -10.87 -9.96 15.15
C THR A 274 -9.40 -10.13 14.78
N ILE A 275 -8.78 -9.05 14.33
CA ILE A 275 -7.36 -9.01 13.94
C ILE A 275 -6.56 -8.25 14.99
N SER A 276 -5.49 -8.86 15.49
CA SER A 276 -4.59 -8.23 16.47
C SER A 276 -3.72 -7.13 15.81
N THR A 277 -3.21 -6.20 16.65
CA THR A 277 -2.25 -5.17 16.23
C THR A 277 -1.03 -5.78 15.55
N GLY A 278 -0.54 -5.18 14.47
CA GLY A 278 0.67 -5.61 13.78
C GLY A 278 0.60 -7.01 13.15
N THR A 279 -0.61 -7.51 12.89
CA THR A 279 -0.78 -8.81 12.24
C THR A 279 -0.32 -8.76 10.78
N VAL A 280 0.53 -9.71 10.39
CA VAL A 280 1.02 -9.89 9.02
C VAL A 280 0.35 -11.12 8.41
N LEU A 281 -0.37 -10.91 7.31
CA LEU A 281 -1.07 -11.95 6.56
C LEU A 281 -0.38 -12.16 5.22
N GLY A 282 0.20 -13.34 5.03
CA GLY A 282 0.85 -13.75 3.79
C GLY A 282 -0.11 -13.76 2.60
N ILE A 283 0.44 -13.81 1.38
CA ILE A 283 -0.39 -13.90 0.17
C ILE A 283 -1.30 -15.12 0.21
N PHE A 284 -2.52 -14.98 -0.33
CA PHE A 284 -3.52 -16.06 -0.33
C PHE A 284 -3.91 -16.59 1.07
N ALA A 285 -3.52 -15.94 2.17
CA ALA A 285 -4.00 -16.33 3.49
C ALA A 285 -5.53 -16.23 3.55
N ASN A 286 -6.16 -17.26 4.10
CA ASN A 286 -7.61 -17.33 4.27
C ASN A 286 -7.94 -17.48 5.75
N ILE A 287 -8.54 -16.44 6.32
CA ILE A 287 -8.80 -16.33 7.75
C ILE A 287 -10.27 -16.62 7.98
N THR A 288 -10.57 -17.67 8.73
CA THR A 288 -11.93 -17.94 9.22
C THR A 288 -12.10 -17.30 10.60
N ALA A 289 -13.30 -16.79 10.88
CA ALA A 289 -13.63 -16.25 12.18
C ALA A 289 -13.39 -17.29 13.30
N LYS A 290 -12.78 -16.84 14.40
CA LYS A 290 -12.55 -17.60 15.61
C LYS A 290 -12.90 -16.74 16.81
N ASP A 291 -13.12 -17.38 17.97
CA ASP A 291 -13.46 -16.71 19.23
C ASP A 291 -12.30 -15.88 19.83
N SER A 292 -11.10 -16.06 19.31
CA SER A 292 -9.89 -15.33 19.75
C SER A 292 -9.30 -14.48 18.62
N PRO A 293 -8.58 -13.39 18.94
CA PRO A 293 -7.87 -12.59 17.98
C PRO A 293 -6.91 -13.42 17.12
N THR A 294 -6.73 -13.00 15.88
CA THR A 294 -5.80 -13.63 14.93
C THR A 294 -4.36 -13.62 15.46
N GLU A 295 -3.61 -14.68 15.18
CA GLU A 295 -2.17 -14.74 15.45
C GLU A 295 -1.44 -13.60 14.71
N LYS A 296 -0.25 -13.22 15.25
CA LYS A 296 0.55 -12.13 14.68
C LYS A 296 1.06 -12.38 13.27
N PHE A 297 1.15 -13.63 12.87
CA PHE A 297 1.59 -14.02 11.54
C PHE A 297 0.79 -15.20 11.02
N ILE A 298 0.25 -15.06 9.84
CA ILE A 298 -0.36 -16.14 9.05
C ILE A 298 0.46 -16.29 7.77
N PRO A 299 1.07 -17.46 7.53
CA PRO A 299 1.93 -17.68 6.37
C PRO A 299 1.21 -17.56 5.03
N ASP A 300 2.01 -17.46 3.95
CA ASP A 300 1.51 -17.52 2.58
C ASP A 300 0.71 -18.83 2.35
N PHE A 301 -0.38 -18.73 1.59
CA PHE A 301 -1.26 -19.85 1.21
C PHE A 301 -1.86 -20.62 2.40
N TYR A 302 -1.89 -20.03 3.59
CA TYR A 302 -2.42 -20.72 4.77
C TYR A 302 -3.90 -20.40 5.01
N TRP A 303 -4.67 -21.45 5.26
CA TRP A 303 -6.07 -21.34 5.66
C TRP A 303 -6.22 -21.76 7.13
N THR A 304 -6.66 -20.84 7.97
CA THR A 304 -6.77 -21.07 9.43
C THR A 304 -7.72 -22.21 9.83
N GLY A 305 -8.61 -22.63 8.95
CA GLY A 305 -9.53 -23.77 9.15
C GLY A 305 -9.13 -25.04 8.41
N GLY A 306 -8.05 -25.05 7.60
CA GLY A 306 -7.76 -26.16 6.70
C GLY A 306 -6.28 -26.39 6.36
N GLY A 307 -5.35 -25.64 6.95
CA GLY A 307 -3.91 -25.78 6.67
C GLY A 307 -3.46 -25.12 5.36
N LYS A 308 -2.37 -25.60 4.75
CA LYS A 308 -1.81 -25.02 3.52
C LYS A 308 -2.75 -25.28 2.33
N MET A 309 -3.16 -24.22 1.62
CA MET A 309 -3.93 -24.29 0.37
C MET A 309 -3.06 -24.86 -0.75
N SER A 310 -3.59 -25.70 -1.64
CA SER A 310 -2.81 -26.16 -2.80
C SER A 310 -2.61 -25.05 -3.82
N LEU A 311 -1.55 -25.17 -4.63
CA LEU A 311 -1.22 -24.21 -5.69
C LEU A 311 -2.38 -24.08 -6.70
N GLU A 312 -2.98 -25.20 -7.11
CA GLU A 312 -4.08 -25.21 -8.08
C GLU A 312 -5.27 -24.41 -7.55
N LYS A 313 -5.63 -24.58 -6.26
CA LYS A 313 -6.72 -23.82 -5.63
C LYS A 313 -6.41 -22.33 -5.55
N ALA A 314 -5.15 -21.96 -5.28
CA ALA A 314 -4.73 -20.57 -5.25
C ALA A 314 -4.87 -19.91 -6.64
N ILE A 315 -4.38 -20.58 -7.70
CA ILE A 315 -4.50 -20.11 -9.08
C ILE A 315 -5.97 -19.99 -9.49
N GLU A 316 -6.80 -21.00 -9.23
CA GLU A 316 -8.23 -20.95 -9.51
C GLU A 316 -8.91 -19.77 -8.77
N MET A 317 -8.58 -19.55 -7.52
CA MET A 317 -9.11 -18.43 -6.74
C MET A 317 -8.71 -17.09 -7.35
N ALA A 318 -7.45 -16.92 -7.76
CA ALA A 318 -7.00 -15.72 -8.45
C ALA A 318 -7.80 -15.48 -9.73
N MET A 319 -7.92 -16.48 -10.60
CA MET A 319 -8.69 -16.40 -11.84
C MET A 319 -10.15 -16.00 -11.61
N ARG A 320 -10.82 -16.60 -10.62
CA ARG A 320 -12.24 -16.26 -10.29
C ARG A 320 -12.36 -14.84 -9.74
N VAL A 321 -11.49 -14.43 -8.83
CA VAL A 321 -11.54 -13.11 -8.18
C VAL A 321 -11.27 -12.01 -9.19
N MET A 322 -10.21 -12.17 -10.00
CA MET A 322 -9.82 -11.20 -11.02
C MET A 322 -10.85 -11.15 -12.16
N GLY A 323 -11.33 -12.30 -12.62
CA GLY A 323 -12.36 -12.40 -13.66
C GLY A 323 -13.67 -11.68 -13.31
N ARG A 324 -14.08 -11.65 -12.03
CA ARG A 324 -15.25 -10.87 -11.56
C ARG A 324 -15.06 -9.35 -11.72
N ARG A 325 -13.84 -8.89 -11.93
CA ARG A 325 -13.49 -7.48 -12.19
C ARG A 325 -13.10 -7.23 -13.64
N GLY A 326 -13.31 -8.22 -14.53
CA GLY A 326 -12.93 -8.15 -15.94
C GLY A 326 -11.41 -8.17 -16.17
N VAL A 327 -10.63 -8.60 -15.18
CA VAL A 327 -9.18 -8.74 -15.28
C VAL A 327 -8.82 -10.22 -15.47
N LYS A 328 -8.00 -10.51 -16.46
CA LYS A 328 -7.43 -11.85 -16.65
C LYS A 328 -5.96 -11.81 -16.22
N PRO A 329 -5.52 -12.64 -15.26
CA PRO A 329 -4.10 -12.75 -14.95
C PRO A 329 -3.35 -13.25 -16.19
N ASP A 330 -2.21 -12.63 -16.47
CA ASP A 330 -1.29 -13.11 -17.50
C ASP A 330 -0.41 -14.27 -16.98
N GLU A 331 0.34 -14.90 -17.85
CA GLU A 331 1.20 -16.03 -17.47
C GLU A 331 2.30 -15.59 -16.48
N GLY A 332 2.86 -14.38 -16.65
CA GLY A 332 3.86 -13.85 -15.72
C GLY A 332 3.34 -13.68 -14.29
N TYR A 333 2.05 -13.31 -14.13
CA TYR A 333 1.41 -13.26 -12.82
C TYR A 333 1.23 -14.65 -12.22
N ILE A 334 0.82 -15.62 -13.04
CA ILE A 334 0.68 -17.02 -12.61
C ILE A 334 2.03 -17.62 -12.21
N ASP A 335 3.10 -17.31 -12.94
CA ASP A 335 4.46 -17.76 -12.60
C ASP A 335 4.92 -17.20 -11.25
N LYS A 336 4.64 -15.93 -10.94
CA LYS A 336 4.91 -15.37 -9.61
C LYS A 336 4.17 -16.10 -8.49
N ILE A 337 2.93 -16.56 -8.74
CA ILE A 337 2.20 -17.40 -7.77
C ILE A 337 2.92 -18.74 -7.58
N ARG A 338 3.36 -19.40 -8.66
CA ARG A 338 4.11 -20.66 -8.62
C ARG A 338 5.42 -20.51 -7.83
N GLU A 339 6.22 -19.50 -8.16
CA GLU A 339 7.48 -19.19 -7.48
C GLU A 339 7.30 -18.89 -5.99
N SER A 340 6.19 -18.24 -5.62
CA SER A 340 5.91 -17.90 -4.24
C SER A 340 5.39 -19.08 -3.41
N TYR A 341 4.93 -20.15 -4.06
CA TYR A 341 4.36 -21.33 -3.39
C TYR A 341 5.44 -22.30 -2.89
N GLY A 342 6.58 -22.37 -3.54
CA GLY A 342 7.75 -23.23 -3.18
C GLY A 342 8.49 -22.67 -2.01
#